data_81ddcd33e1be3387215a4cb7d9296717
#
_entry.id   81ddcd33e1be3387215a4cb7d9296717
#
_cell.length_a   1.000
_cell.length_b   1.000
_cell.length_c   1.000
_cell.angle_alpha   90.00
_cell.angle_beta   90.00
_cell.angle_gamma   90.00
#
_symmetry.space_group_name_H-M   'P 1'
#
loop_
_entity.id
_entity.type
_entity.pdbx_description
1 polymer ?
#
loop_
_entity_poly.entity_id
_entity_poly.type
_entity_poly.pdbx_seq_one_letter_code
_entity_poly.pdbx_strand_id
1 'polypeptide(L)'
;MDSLFAQTITKPLADRMRPRRLSDFAGQEKALGPGSPLRRMIERDALQPLLFYGPPGTGKTTLAHIIANMTQSRFVALNAVSSGVPELRRLIGEARDALYSGMGRTIVFIDEIHRFNKAQQDVLLPYVENGTVILIGATTENPFFEVNAPLLSRMKIIRLERLDKNAVKKILQKALTDKENGYGRQGLAMTDEALEALADFCGGDARVALNLLEQAEFMLPDGVKTIDGAVLKSVMGDAFKRYDKKGDRHYDTVSAFIKSMRGSDADAALHYLAEMLESGEDVRFIARRIVICAAEDVGNADPMALVVANSAAQAAHFIGLPEAQLPLAQAVCYIANAPKSNACCTAIFSAREEARAVQSTVPKHLRDAHYPGAGALGHGTGYKYPHDYHGGWVQQQYMPDELIGHKYYFPKDIGAEKALHGKQKN
;
A
#
# COMPACT_ATOMS: atom_id res chain seq x y z
N MET A 1 37.11 34.77 -20.42
CA MET A 1 37.14 33.36 -20.91
C MET A 1 35.92 32.65 -20.34
N ASP A 2 34.80 32.81 -21.03
CA ASP A 2 33.56 32.18 -20.63
C ASP A 2 33.69 30.68 -20.87
N SER A 3 33.37 29.90 -19.83
CA SER A 3 33.46 28.45 -19.81
C SER A 3 32.59 27.82 -20.91
N LEU A 4 33.24 27.33 -21.96
CA LEU A 4 32.62 26.55 -23.05
C LEU A 4 32.02 25.21 -22.62
N PHE A 5 31.98 24.90 -21.31
CA PHE A 5 31.52 23.64 -20.72
C PHE A 5 30.40 23.80 -19.68
N ALA A 6 29.72 24.92 -19.61
CA ALA A 6 28.48 25.00 -18.85
C ALA A 6 27.38 24.26 -19.63
N GLN A 7 27.44 22.95 -19.70
CA GLN A 7 26.27 22.15 -19.99
C GLN A 7 25.25 22.45 -18.89
N THR A 8 24.21 23.20 -19.23
CA THR A 8 23.06 23.41 -18.36
C THR A 8 22.43 22.05 -18.18
N ILE A 9 22.69 21.42 -17.04
CA ILE A 9 22.04 20.15 -16.68
C ILE A 9 20.55 20.47 -16.60
N THR A 10 19.82 20.15 -17.63
CA THR A 10 18.35 20.28 -17.66
C THR A 10 17.77 19.26 -16.70
N LYS A 11 17.05 19.75 -15.67
CA LYS A 11 16.35 18.87 -14.71
C LYS A 11 15.37 17.96 -15.48
N PRO A 12 15.19 16.70 -15.05
CA PRO A 12 14.20 15.81 -15.63
C PRO A 12 12.81 16.43 -15.71
N LEU A 13 12.03 16.09 -16.73
CA LEU A 13 10.68 16.62 -16.94
C LEU A 13 9.79 16.46 -15.69
N ALA A 14 9.87 15.32 -15.01
CA ALA A 14 9.12 15.06 -13.79
C ALA A 14 9.43 16.06 -12.65
N ASP A 15 10.66 16.60 -12.59
CA ASP A 15 11.03 17.63 -11.63
C ASP A 15 10.63 19.02 -12.10
N ARG A 16 10.76 19.33 -13.39
CA ARG A 16 10.36 20.62 -13.98
C ARG A 16 8.85 20.83 -13.87
N MET A 17 8.08 19.78 -14.11
CA MET A 17 6.60 19.78 -14.09
C MET A 17 6.00 19.67 -12.68
N ARG A 18 6.82 19.64 -11.64
CA ARG A 18 6.34 19.52 -10.26
C ARG A 18 5.44 20.71 -9.88
N PRO A 19 4.17 20.47 -9.49
CA PRO A 19 3.25 21.53 -9.08
C PRO A 19 3.80 22.35 -7.92
N ARG A 20 3.57 23.65 -7.96
CA ARG A 20 3.98 24.60 -6.90
C ARG A 20 2.81 25.11 -6.08
N ARG A 21 1.57 24.92 -6.53
CA ARG A 21 0.33 25.35 -5.89
C ARG A 21 -0.66 24.20 -5.80
N LEU A 22 -1.55 24.23 -4.83
CA LEU A 22 -2.62 23.23 -4.70
C LEU A 22 -3.56 23.20 -5.91
N SER A 23 -3.79 24.33 -6.56
CA SER A 23 -4.59 24.43 -7.79
C SER A 23 -4.01 23.62 -8.96
N ASP A 24 -2.71 23.40 -8.97
CA ASP A 24 -1.99 22.68 -10.00
C ASP A 24 -1.83 21.19 -9.69
N PHE A 25 -2.21 20.79 -8.49
CA PHE A 25 -2.08 19.41 -8.01
C PHE A 25 -3.24 18.57 -8.56
N ALA A 26 -2.92 17.58 -9.39
CA ALA A 26 -3.92 16.74 -10.02
C ALA A 26 -4.32 15.56 -9.11
N GLY A 27 -5.61 15.24 -9.08
CA GLY A 27 -6.17 14.15 -8.29
C GLY A 27 -6.21 14.43 -6.79
N GLN A 28 -6.40 13.41 -5.99
CA GLN A 28 -6.45 13.43 -4.52
C GLN A 28 -7.64 14.23 -3.97
N GLU A 29 -8.78 14.24 -4.64
CA GLU A 29 -9.97 15.00 -4.26
C GLU A 29 -10.44 14.68 -2.84
N LYS A 30 -10.30 13.42 -2.38
CA LYS A 30 -10.64 13.01 -1.01
C LYS A 30 -9.76 13.69 0.04
N ALA A 31 -8.47 13.86 -0.25
CA ALA A 31 -7.50 14.44 0.68
C ALA A 31 -7.44 15.97 0.58
N LEU A 32 -7.57 16.53 -0.63
CA LEU A 32 -7.31 17.93 -0.96
C LEU A 32 -8.50 18.66 -1.55
N GLY A 33 -9.64 18.00 -1.73
CA GLY A 33 -10.86 18.63 -2.26
C GLY A 33 -11.34 19.80 -1.41
N PRO A 34 -12.20 20.68 -1.96
CA PRO A 34 -12.75 21.81 -1.23
C PRO A 34 -13.37 21.37 0.10
N GLY A 35 -12.96 22.04 1.20
CA GLY A 35 -13.47 21.73 2.53
C GLY A 35 -12.85 20.51 3.23
N SER A 36 -11.90 19.80 2.60
CA SER A 36 -11.19 18.72 3.27
C SER A 36 -10.38 19.21 4.48
N PRO A 37 -10.21 18.38 5.52
CA PRO A 37 -9.48 18.80 6.71
C PRO A 37 -8.04 19.22 6.43
N LEU A 38 -7.33 18.51 5.54
CA LEU A 38 -5.95 18.85 5.18
C LEU A 38 -5.89 20.20 4.47
N ARG A 39 -6.77 20.43 3.49
CA ARG A 39 -6.81 21.69 2.76
C ARG A 39 -7.06 22.88 3.69
N ARG A 40 -8.01 22.75 4.63
CA ARG A 40 -8.28 23.80 5.65
C ARG A 40 -7.08 24.07 6.55
N MET A 41 -6.32 23.02 6.93
CA MET A 41 -5.10 23.19 7.74
C MET A 41 -4.04 23.98 6.96
N ILE A 42 -3.87 23.71 5.68
CA ILE A 42 -2.93 24.42 4.82
C ILE A 42 -3.37 25.88 4.64
N GLU A 43 -4.62 26.13 4.27
CA GLU A 43 -5.17 27.46 4.00
C GLU A 43 -5.18 28.36 5.26
N ARG A 44 -5.29 27.77 6.46
CA ARG A 44 -5.29 28.52 7.74
C ARG A 44 -3.92 28.59 8.40
N ASP A 45 -2.89 28.04 7.76
CA ASP A 45 -1.54 27.90 8.34
C ASP A 45 -1.54 27.23 9.73
N ALA A 46 -2.45 26.27 9.94
CA ALA A 46 -2.63 25.53 11.19
C ALA A 46 -2.12 24.08 11.03
N LEU A 47 -0.87 23.94 10.57
CA LEU A 47 -0.27 22.65 10.32
C LEU A 47 0.01 21.86 11.60
N GLN A 48 -0.32 20.61 11.57
CA GLN A 48 0.06 19.58 12.53
C GLN A 48 1.05 18.61 11.88
N PRO A 49 1.76 17.78 12.64
CA PRO A 49 2.57 16.71 12.05
C PRO A 49 1.74 15.80 11.15
N LEU A 50 2.27 15.50 9.94
CA LEU A 50 1.57 14.74 8.90
C LEU A 50 2.37 13.51 8.51
N LEU A 51 1.66 12.46 8.15
CA LEU A 51 2.23 11.26 7.54
C LEU A 51 1.51 10.95 6.23
N PHE A 52 2.21 11.15 5.12
CA PHE A 52 1.70 10.79 3.80
C PHE A 52 1.98 9.33 3.51
N TYR A 53 0.93 8.57 3.27
CA TYR A 53 0.99 7.16 2.95
C TYR A 53 0.33 6.89 1.60
N GLY A 54 0.98 6.10 0.76
CA GLY A 54 0.41 5.68 -0.52
C GLY A 54 1.46 5.27 -1.55
N PRO A 55 1.02 4.76 -2.72
CA PRO A 55 1.89 4.26 -3.78
C PRO A 55 2.91 5.30 -4.28
N PRO A 56 3.99 4.88 -4.98
CA PRO A 56 4.90 5.82 -5.62
C PRO A 56 4.17 6.67 -6.69
N GLY A 57 4.73 7.83 -7.02
CA GLY A 57 4.20 8.72 -8.05
C GLY A 57 2.89 9.44 -7.75
N THR A 58 2.31 9.28 -6.54
CA THR A 58 1.05 9.92 -6.13
C THR A 58 1.19 11.37 -5.65
N GLY A 59 2.42 11.89 -5.59
CA GLY A 59 2.70 13.30 -5.26
C GLY A 59 3.03 13.59 -3.79
N LYS A 60 3.39 12.59 -2.95
CA LYS A 60 3.74 12.79 -1.53
C LYS A 60 4.76 13.90 -1.30
N THR A 61 5.93 13.79 -1.93
CA THR A 61 7.01 14.78 -1.85
C THR A 61 6.60 16.13 -2.42
N THR A 62 5.84 16.13 -3.52
CA THR A 62 5.31 17.35 -4.15
C THR A 62 4.36 18.09 -3.22
N LEU A 63 3.46 17.36 -2.56
CA LEU A 63 2.51 17.95 -1.61
C LEU A 63 3.22 18.58 -0.42
N ALA A 64 4.27 17.94 0.10
CA ALA A 64 5.07 18.51 1.18
C ALA A 64 5.72 19.85 0.78
N HIS A 65 6.26 19.94 -0.44
CA HIS A 65 6.79 21.21 -0.97
C HIS A 65 5.72 22.28 -1.14
N ILE A 66 4.54 21.92 -1.67
CA ILE A 66 3.42 22.88 -1.81
C ILE A 66 3.01 23.42 -0.44
N ILE A 67 2.88 22.56 0.56
CA ILE A 67 2.54 22.96 1.94
C ILE A 67 3.56 23.95 2.48
N ALA A 68 4.85 23.63 2.34
CA ALA A 68 5.92 24.52 2.81
C ALA A 68 5.87 25.90 2.14
N ASN A 69 5.65 25.95 0.83
CA ASN A 69 5.52 27.21 0.08
C ASN A 69 4.30 28.03 0.50
N MET A 70 3.17 27.37 0.78
CA MET A 70 1.92 28.07 1.14
C MET A 70 1.92 28.57 2.58
N THR A 71 2.67 27.94 3.47
CA THR A 71 2.75 28.29 4.90
C THR A 71 3.97 29.13 5.25
N GLN A 72 4.75 29.54 4.25
CA GLN A 72 5.99 30.32 4.41
C GLN A 72 6.96 29.71 5.43
N SER A 73 6.89 28.38 5.62
CA SER A 73 7.75 27.65 6.54
C SER A 73 9.08 27.30 5.88
N ARG A 74 10.17 27.33 6.64
CA ARG A 74 11.45 26.79 6.18
C ARG A 74 11.27 25.30 5.89
N PHE A 75 11.70 24.85 4.70
CA PHE A 75 11.60 23.44 4.29
C PHE A 75 12.96 22.76 4.32
N VAL A 76 13.07 21.67 5.07
CA VAL A 76 14.27 20.84 5.13
C VAL A 76 13.88 19.41 4.80
N ALA A 77 14.43 18.90 3.70
CA ALA A 77 14.22 17.52 3.29
C ALA A 77 15.36 16.63 3.79
N LEU A 78 15.01 15.50 4.36
CA LEU A 78 15.92 14.43 4.76
C LEU A 78 15.62 13.16 3.98
N ASN A 79 16.68 12.49 3.58
CA ASN A 79 16.56 11.15 3.00
C ASN A 79 16.84 10.13 4.10
N ALA A 80 15.86 9.30 4.42
CA ALA A 80 15.96 8.30 5.48
C ALA A 80 17.08 7.25 5.24
N VAL A 81 17.51 7.07 3.99
CA VAL A 81 18.57 6.10 3.65
C VAL A 81 19.97 6.63 4.03
N SER A 82 20.20 7.94 3.85
CA SER A 82 21.53 8.54 4.03
C SER A 82 21.70 9.31 5.35
N SER A 83 20.61 9.66 6.02
CA SER A 83 20.64 10.55 7.19
C SER A 83 20.73 9.79 8.51
N GLY A 84 21.78 10.10 9.28
CA GLY A 84 22.02 9.52 10.61
C GLY A 84 21.48 10.38 11.77
N VAL A 85 21.51 9.84 12.99
CA VAL A 85 21.12 10.54 14.22
C VAL A 85 21.87 11.89 14.42
N PRO A 86 23.19 11.99 14.12
CA PRO A 86 23.90 13.27 14.25
C PRO A 86 23.33 14.36 13.36
N GLU A 87 22.98 14.02 12.11
CA GLU A 87 22.40 14.95 11.15
C GLU A 87 21.02 15.42 11.59
N LEU A 88 20.17 14.49 12.06
CA LEU A 88 18.89 14.81 12.64
C LEU A 88 19.00 15.82 13.78
N ARG A 89 19.92 15.59 14.73
CA ARG A 89 20.13 16.50 15.85
C ARG A 89 20.62 17.88 15.42
N ARG A 90 21.49 17.96 14.41
CA ARG A 90 21.98 19.23 13.86
C ARG A 90 20.81 20.01 13.25
N LEU A 91 20.00 19.38 12.41
CA LEU A 91 18.85 20.02 11.74
C LEU A 91 17.78 20.48 12.74
N ILE A 92 17.54 19.68 13.78
CA ILE A 92 16.62 20.06 14.86
C ILE A 92 17.17 21.26 15.62
N GLY A 93 18.48 21.32 15.89
CA GLY A 93 19.16 22.48 16.47
C GLY A 93 18.93 23.73 15.65
N GLU A 94 19.19 23.67 14.34
CA GLU A 94 18.95 24.76 13.41
C GLU A 94 17.47 25.20 13.36
N ALA A 95 16.53 24.24 13.40
CA ALA A 95 15.10 24.52 13.42
C ALA A 95 14.68 25.25 14.71
N ARG A 96 15.23 24.82 15.86
CA ARG A 96 15.03 25.45 17.14
C ARG A 96 15.56 26.90 17.15
N ASP A 97 16.78 27.10 16.66
CA ASP A 97 17.40 28.42 16.64
C ASP A 97 16.64 29.36 15.69
N ALA A 98 16.14 28.86 14.55
CA ALA A 98 15.28 29.61 13.64
C ALA A 98 13.95 30.03 14.30
N LEU A 99 13.34 29.13 15.08
CA LEU A 99 12.09 29.41 15.80
C LEU A 99 12.29 30.53 16.86
N TYR A 100 13.35 30.41 17.66
CA TYR A 100 13.65 31.41 18.71
C TYR A 100 14.13 32.76 18.15
N SER A 101 14.72 32.77 16.96
CA SER A 101 15.12 34.01 16.27
C SER A 101 14.00 34.71 15.52
N GLY A 102 12.77 34.17 15.59
CA GLY A 102 11.61 34.74 14.86
C GLY A 102 11.65 34.49 13.33
N MET A 103 12.54 33.63 12.84
CA MET A 103 12.65 33.27 11.42
C MET A 103 11.56 32.29 10.95
N GLY A 104 10.59 31.96 11.81
CA GLY A 104 9.44 31.12 11.48
C GLY A 104 9.61 29.65 11.81
N ARG A 105 8.61 28.87 11.46
CA ARG A 105 8.56 27.41 11.70
C ARG A 105 9.34 26.66 10.64
N THR A 106 9.88 25.49 11.03
CA THR A 106 10.58 24.58 10.12
C THR A 106 9.75 23.33 9.88
N ILE A 107 9.47 23.04 8.61
CA ILE A 107 8.97 21.74 8.17
C ILE A 107 10.15 20.84 7.92
N VAL A 108 10.22 19.72 8.65
CA VAL A 108 11.16 18.62 8.39
C VAL A 108 10.42 17.55 7.61
N PHE A 109 10.77 17.39 6.35
CA PHE A 109 10.22 16.37 5.48
C PHE A 109 11.16 15.16 5.45
N ILE A 110 10.62 13.98 5.78
CA ILE A 110 11.36 12.71 5.73
C ILE A 110 10.71 11.81 4.70
N ASP A 111 11.40 11.64 3.57
CA ASP A 111 10.97 10.68 2.55
C ASP A 111 11.36 9.27 2.97
N GLU A 112 10.45 8.30 2.72
CA GLU A 112 10.60 6.90 3.09
C GLU A 112 10.91 6.72 4.60
N ILE A 113 10.15 7.39 5.47
CA ILE A 113 10.35 7.41 6.94
C ILE A 113 10.42 6.00 7.56
N HIS A 114 9.82 4.99 6.92
CA HIS A 114 9.90 3.59 7.34
C HIS A 114 11.32 3.01 7.35
N ARG A 115 12.27 3.66 6.66
CA ARG A 115 13.68 3.27 6.67
C ARG A 115 14.45 3.77 7.90
N PHE A 116 13.85 4.65 8.67
CA PHE A 116 14.42 5.03 9.97
C PHE A 116 14.19 3.93 10.99
N ASN A 117 15.26 3.55 11.71
CA ASN A 117 15.13 2.65 12.84
C ASN A 117 14.43 3.34 14.03
N LYS A 118 14.05 2.55 15.04
CA LYS A 118 13.34 3.07 16.23
C LYS A 118 14.08 4.23 16.91
N ALA A 119 15.40 4.13 17.08
CA ALA A 119 16.18 5.17 17.72
C ALA A 119 16.17 6.50 16.93
N GLN A 120 16.18 6.45 15.61
CA GLN A 120 16.05 7.63 14.77
C GLN A 120 14.66 8.26 14.85
N GLN A 121 13.61 7.42 14.89
CA GLN A 121 12.23 7.90 15.06
C GLN A 121 12.02 8.50 16.47
N ASP A 122 12.60 7.90 17.51
CA ASP A 122 12.48 8.38 18.89
C ASP A 122 13.17 9.74 19.10
N VAL A 123 14.25 10.04 18.40
CA VAL A 123 14.91 11.35 18.43
C VAL A 123 13.97 12.48 18.00
N LEU A 124 13.01 12.21 17.12
CA LEU A 124 12.06 13.22 16.63
C LEU A 124 10.95 13.55 17.62
N LEU A 125 10.59 12.61 18.50
CA LEU A 125 9.44 12.71 19.39
C LEU A 125 9.36 14.01 20.20
N PRO A 126 10.40 14.39 20.98
CA PRO A 126 10.33 15.59 21.82
C PRO A 126 10.09 16.87 21.02
N TYR A 127 10.60 16.93 19.81
CA TYR A 127 10.56 18.12 18.95
C TYR A 127 9.28 18.24 18.13
N VAL A 128 8.64 17.10 17.89
CA VAL A 128 7.29 17.03 17.33
C VAL A 128 6.26 17.40 18.41
N GLU A 129 6.46 16.93 19.66
CA GLU A 129 5.56 17.23 20.78
C GLU A 129 5.56 18.69 21.18
N ASN A 130 6.73 19.32 21.27
CA ASN A 130 6.85 20.72 21.68
C ASN A 130 6.70 21.72 20.53
N GLY A 131 6.45 21.24 19.29
CA GLY A 131 6.24 22.08 18.13
C GLY A 131 7.50 22.79 17.57
N THR A 132 8.70 22.38 18.00
CA THR A 132 9.98 22.91 17.46
C THR A 132 10.07 22.66 15.96
N VAL A 133 9.57 21.52 15.50
CA VAL A 133 9.48 21.17 14.07
C VAL A 133 8.07 20.70 13.72
N ILE A 134 7.64 20.98 12.49
CA ILE A 134 6.49 20.35 11.89
C ILE A 134 7.00 19.16 11.06
N LEU A 135 6.77 17.95 11.56
CA LEU A 135 7.21 16.74 10.85
C LEU A 135 6.22 16.39 9.76
N ILE A 136 6.71 16.20 8.52
CA ILE A 136 5.96 15.59 7.44
C ILE A 136 6.72 14.33 7.00
N GLY A 137 6.21 13.17 7.37
CA GLY A 137 6.73 11.88 6.90
C GLY A 137 6.06 11.45 5.60
N ALA A 138 6.79 10.75 4.74
CA ALA A 138 6.22 10.06 3.58
C ALA A 138 6.66 8.61 3.57
N THR A 139 5.75 7.70 3.19
CA THR A 139 6.03 6.27 3.06
C THR A 139 5.17 5.61 1.99
N THR A 140 5.71 4.58 1.36
CA THR A 140 4.95 3.66 0.50
C THR A 140 4.42 2.45 1.27
N GLU A 141 4.99 2.16 2.43
CA GLU A 141 4.65 1.01 3.28
C GLU A 141 3.53 1.35 4.27
N ASN A 142 2.89 0.33 4.84
CA ASN A 142 1.82 0.53 5.81
C ASN A 142 2.38 1.16 7.11
N PRO A 143 1.99 2.41 7.44
CA PRO A 143 2.57 3.14 8.55
C PRO A 143 2.33 2.49 9.92
N PHE A 144 1.29 1.69 10.08
CA PHE A 144 0.98 1.02 11.33
C PHE A 144 1.95 -0.11 11.69
N PHE A 145 2.74 -0.58 10.72
CA PHE A 145 3.78 -1.59 10.96
C PHE A 145 5.18 -0.99 11.04
N GLU A 146 5.41 0.12 10.35
CA GLU A 146 6.76 0.64 10.10
C GLU A 146 7.10 1.87 10.97
N VAL A 147 6.11 2.67 11.36
CA VAL A 147 6.32 3.85 12.19
C VAL A 147 5.99 3.51 13.64
N ASN A 148 6.86 3.91 14.58
CA ASN A 148 6.63 3.61 16.00
C ASN A 148 5.34 4.27 16.50
N ALA A 149 4.63 3.55 17.38
CA ALA A 149 3.32 3.96 17.88
C ALA A 149 3.33 5.36 18.58
N PRO A 150 4.36 5.73 19.37
CA PRO A 150 4.43 7.07 19.95
C PRO A 150 4.48 8.19 18.92
N LEU A 151 5.24 8.02 17.83
CA LEU A 151 5.32 9.02 16.75
C LEU A 151 4.02 9.05 15.96
N LEU A 152 3.48 7.88 15.62
CA LEU A 152 2.25 7.74 14.84
C LEU A 152 1.04 8.37 15.55
N SER A 153 0.94 8.26 16.88
CA SER A 153 -0.15 8.86 17.68
C SER A 153 -0.19 10.40 17.63
N ARG A 154 0.91 11.03 17.22
CA ARG A 154 1.07 12.49 17.13
C ARG A 154 0.96 13.02 15.71
N MET A 155 0.84 12.13 14.72
CA MET A 155 0.79 12.48 13.31
C MET A 155 -0.61 12.23 12.75
N LYS A 156 -1.05 13.12 11.87
CA LYS A 156 -2.26 12.87 11.08
C LYS A 156 -1.90 12.10 9.83
N ILE A 157 -2.44 10.90 9.71
CA ILE A 157 -2.22 10.05 8.53
C ILE A 157 -3.10 10.54 7.39
N ILE A 158 -2.48 10.83 6.25
CA ILE A 158 -3.13 11.23 5.00
C ILE A 158 -2.82 10.17 3.95
N ARG A 159 -3.84 9.42 3.56
CA ARG A 159 -3.71 8.44 2.49
C ARG A 159 -3.83 9.12 1.14
N LEU A 160 -2.82 8.95 0.28
CA LEU A 160 -2.83 9.34 -1.12
C LEU A 160 -3.10 8.10 -1.98
N GLU A 161 -4.05 8.22 -2.88
CA GLU A 161 -4.46 7.13 -3.76
C GLU A 161 -3.71 7.23 -5.11
N ARG A 162 -3.68 6.14 -5.88
CA ARG A 162 -3.20 6.21 -7.26
C ARG A 162 -4.00 7.24 -8.04
N LEU A 163 -3.34 7.97 -8.91
CA LEU A 163 -4.02 8.90 -9.79
C LEU A 163 -4.92 8.12 -10.75
N ASP A 164 -6.12 8.63 -11.00
CA ASP A 164 -6.95 8.07 -12.05
C ASP A 164 -6.38 8.43 -13.44
N LYS A 165 -6.86 7.76 -14.46
CA LYS A 165 -6.45 7.97 -15.85
C LYS A 165 -6.61 9.42 -16.29
N ASN A 166 -7.70 10.08 -15.88
CA ASN A 166 -7.98 11.46 -16.26
C ASN A 166 -6.99 12.43 -15.61
N ALA A 167 -6.60 12.19 -14.35
CA ALA A 167 -5.58 12.99 -13.67
C ALA A 167 -4.21 12.85 -14.35
N VAL A 168 -3.82 11.63 -14.74
CA VAL A 168 -2.56 11.40 -15.48
C VAL A 168 -2.62 12.08 -16.84
N LYS A 169 -3.73 11.98 -17.59
CA LYS A 169 -3.92 12.69 -18.87
C LYS A 169 -3.75 14.20 -18.71
N LYS A 170 -4.36 14.80 -17.70
CA LYS A 170 -4.20 16.24 -17.40
C LYS A 170 -2.75 16.63 -17.16
N ILE A 171 -1.98 15.79 -16.44
CA ILE A 171 -0.56 16.03 -16.18
C ILE A 171 0.24 15.98 -17.50
N LEU A 172 0.01 14.99 -18.34
CA LEU A 172 0.66 14.84 -19.64
C LEU A 172 0.30 15.99 -20.58
N GLN A 173 -0.98 16.37 -20.68
CA GLN A 173 -1.44 17.52 -21.49
C GLN A 173 -0.81 18.82 -20.99
N LYS A 174 -0.71 19.02 -19.66
CA LYS A 174 -0.01 20.17 -19.10
C LYS A 174 1.47 20.16 -19.50
N ALA A 175 2.14 19.01 -19.47
CA ALA A 175 3.54 18.90 -19.87
C ALA A 175 3.76 19.22 -21.35
N LEU A 176 2.81 18.87 -22.22
CA LEU A 176 2.85 19.18 -23.65
C LEU A 176 2.60 20.68 -23.92
N THR A 177 1.79 21.37 -23.12
CA THR A 177 1.35 22.75 -23.36
C THR A 177 2.11 23.82 -22.56
N ASP A 178 2.74 23.46 -21.45
CA ASP A 178 3.49 24.37 -20.60
C ASP A 178 4.74 24.88 -21.33
N LYS A 179 4.82 26.19 -21.53
CA LYS A 179 5.92 26.86 -22.25
C LYS A 179 7.18 27.04 -21.42
N GLU A 180 7.07 27.00 -20.10
CA GLU A 180 8.20 27.25 -19.20
C GLU A 180 8.88 25.97 -18.74
N ASN A 181 8.07 25.00 -18.27
CA ASN A 181 8.58 23.79 -17.64
C ASN A 181 8.39 22.53 -18.51
N GLY A 182 7.49 22.59 -19.50
CA GLY A 182 7.17 21.50 -20.41
C GLY A 182 7.72 21.67 -21.82
N TYR A 183 7.01 21.11 -22.76
CA TYR A 183 7.35 21.10 -24.18
C TYR A 183 6.55 22.12 -25.03
N GLY A 184 5.79 23.01 -24.43
CA GLY A 184 4.93 23.96 -25.13
C GLY A 184 5.67 24.90 -26.08
N ARG A 185 6.95 25.25 -25.84
CA ARG A 185 7.78 26.04 -26.77
C ARG A 185 8.24 25.26 -27.97
N GLN A 186 8.42 23.95 -27.81
CA GLN A 186 8.89 23.06 -28.87
C GLN A 186 7.74 22.64 -29.81
N GLY A 187 6.49 22.86 -29.37
CA GLY A 187 5.30 22.46 -30.12
C GLY A 187 5.12 20.93 -30.21
N LEU A 188 5.61 20.20 -29.18
CA LEU A 188 5.44 18.77 -29.10
C LEU A 188 3.97 18.42 -28.93
N ALA A 189 3.48 17.48 -29.73
CA ALA A 189 2.12 16.96 -29.69
C ALA A 189 2.14 15.43 -29.42
N MET A 190 1.00 14.91 -29.02
CA MET A 190 0.78 13.46 -28.86
C MET A 190 -0.60 13.12 -29.41
N THR A 191 -0.72 11.99 -30.12
CA THR A 191 -2.04 11.54 -30.59
C THR A 191 -2.91 11.14 -29.39
N ASP A 192 -4.24 11.21 -29.56
CA ASP A 192 -5.18 10.86 -28.49
C ASP A 192 -5.01 9.40 -28.07
N GLU A 193 -4.80 8.49 -29.03
CA GLU A 193 -4.56 7.07 -28.77
C GLU A 193 -3.27 6.87 -27.97
N ALA A 194 -2.20 7.59 -28.31
CA ALA A 194 -0.93 7.51 -27.59
C ALA A 194 -1.07 8.06 -26.17
N LEU A 195 -1.80 9.17 -25.99
CA LEU A 195 -2.07 9.77 -24.68
C LEU A 195 -2.88 8.83 -23.78
N GLU A 196 -3.92 8.20 -24.34
CA GLU A 196 -4.73 7.19 -23.64
C GLU A 196 -3.88 6.00 -23.21
N ALA A 197 -3.08 5.45 -24.13
CA ALA A 197 -2.23 4.31 -23.88
C ALA A 197 -1.17 4.59 -22.79
N LEU A 198 -0.53 5.77 -22.85
CA LEU A 198 0.46 6.17 -21.87
C LEU A 198 -0.15 6.38 -20.48
N ALA A 199 -1.32 7.04 -20.41
CA ALA A 199 -2.02 7.29 -19.14
C ALA A 199 -2.45 5.99 -18.45
N ASP A 200 -2.91 5.01 -19.21
CA ASP A 200 -3.28 3.70 -18.67
C ASP A 200 -2.04 2.90 -18.23
N PHE A 201 -0.99 2.88 -19.08
CA PHE A 201 0.23 2.12 -18.79
C PHE A 201 0.89 2.53 -17.46
N CYS A 202 0.87 3.81 -17.15
CA CYS A 202 1.51 4.34 -15.94
C CYS A 202 0.81 3.90 -14.63
N GLY A 203 -0.38 3.31 -14.70
CA GLY A 203 -1.10 2.79 -13.54
C GLY A 203 -1.27 3.80 -12.41
N GLY A 204 -1.41 5.09 -12.75
CA GLY A 204 -1.59 6.18 -11.79
C GLY A 204 -0.29 6.72 -11.17
N ASP A 205 0.88 6.42 -11.75
CA ASP A 205 2.17 7.00 -11.35
C ASP A 205 2.56 8.16 -12.29
N ALA A 206 2.44 9.40 -11.79
CA ALA A 206 2.78 10.60 -12.57
C ALA A 206 4.27 10.70 -12.94
N ARG A 207 5.16 10.16 -12.11
CA ARG A 207 6.61 10.20 -12.39
C ARG A 207 6.95 9.29 -13.56
N VAL A 208 6.38 8.08 -13.58
CA VAL A 208 6.52 7.14 -14.71
C VAL A 208 5.96 7.77 -15.98
N ALA A 209 4.78 8.42 -15.92
CA ALA A 209 4.16 9.08 -17.07
C ALA A 209 5.05 10.17 -17.68
N LEU A 210 5.59 11.05 -16.86
CA LEU A 210 6.45 12.15 -17.31
C LEU A 210 7.81 11.66 -17.81
N ASN A 211 8.40 10.64 -17.18
CA ASN A 211 9.66 10.06 -17.64
C ASN A 211 9.50 9.37 -19.00
N LEU A 212 8.40 8.65 -19.22
CA LEU A 212 8.12 8.02 -20.51
C LEU A 212 7.82 9.05 -21.61
N LEU A 213 7.14 10.15 -21.27
CA LEU A 213 6.95 11.27 -22.19
C LEU A 213 8.30 11.90 -22.61
N GLU A 214 9.21 12.10 -21.65
CA GLU A 214 10.55 12.63 -21.90
C GLU A 214 11.40 11.69 -22.78
N GLN A 215 11.32 10.37 -22.52
CA GLN A 215 11.97 9.38 -23.36
C GLN A 215 11.36 9.31 -24.76
N ALA A 216 10.03 9.45 -24.89
CA ALA A 216 9.37 9.46 -26.18
C ALA A 216 9.75 10.67 -27.04
N GLU A 217 9.89 11.84 -26.42
CA GLU A 217 10.40 13.04 -27.09
C GLU A 217 11.84 12.83 -27.59
N PHE A 218 12.70 12.27 -26.74
CA PHE A 218 14.10 11.99 -27.11
C PHE A 218 14.24 11.00 -28.28
N MET A 219 13.28 10.10 -28.47
CA MET A 219 13.27 9.09 -29.53
C MET A 219 12.67 9.59 -30.86
N LEU A 220 12.17 10.82 -30.89
CA LEU A 220 11.60 11.37 -32.13
C LEU A 220 12.71 11.65 -33.16
N PRO A 221 12.49 11.31 -34.42
CA PRO A 221 13.37 11.75 -35.49
C PRO A 221 13.40 13.28 -35.66
N ASP A 222 14.51 13.80 -36.17
CA ASP A 222 14.65 15.23 -36.38
C ASP A 222 13.49 15.80 -37.23
N GLY A 223 12.89 16.88 -36.71
CA GLY A 223 11.76 17.57 -37.37
C GLY A 223 10.38 16.95 -37.08
N VAL A 224 10.29 15.79 -36.49
CA VAL A 224 9.04 15.18 -36.08
C VAL A 224 8.65 15.74 -34.69
N LYS A 225 7.41 16.20 -34.54
CA LYS A 225 6.91 16.81 -33.28
C LYS A 225 5.68 16.08 -32.74
N THR A 226 5.35 14.94 -33.27
CA THR A 226 4.16 14.18 -32.85
C THR A 226 4.55 12.80 -32.35
N ILE A 227 4.23 12.52 -31.09
CA ILE A 227 4.37 11.20 -30.49
C ILE A 227 3.11 10.39 -30.82
N ASP A 228 3.28 9.30 -31.51
CA ASP A 228 2.23 8.34 -31.84
C ASP A 228 2.42 7.00 -31.13
N GLY A 229 1.55 6.03 -31.39
CA GLY A 229 1.65 4.69 -30.84
C GLY A 229 2.91 3.93 -31.22
N ALA A 230 3.54 4.24 -32.37
CA ALA A 230 4.77 3.58 -32.81
C ALA A 230 5.98 4.06 -31.99
N VAL A 231 6.06 5.36 -31.73
CA VAL A 231 7.08 5.95 -30.84
C VAL A 231 6.94 5.40 -29.43
N LEU A 232 5.72 5.34 -28.90
CA LEU A 232 5.49 4.75 -27.56
C LEU A 232 5.92 3.28 -27.51
N LYS A 233 5.63 2.49 -28.53
CA LYS A 233 6.09 1.09 -28.61
C LYS A 233 7.61 0.97 -28.52
N SER A 234 8.34 1.87 -29.17
CA SER A 234 9.80 1.86 -29.13
C SER A 234 10.36 2.17 -27.76
N VAL A 235 9.74 3.10 -27.01
CA VAL A 235 10.14 3.51 -25.66
C VAL A 235 9.75 2.47 -24.61
N MET A 236 8.55 1.91 -24.72
CA MET A 236 8.01 0.98 -23.72
C MET A 236 8.44 -0.47 -23.97
N GLY A 237 8.97 -0.79 -25.17
CA GLY A 237 9.49 -2.10 -25.54
C GLY A 237 8.47 -3.24 -25.31
N ASP A 238 8.95 -4.37 -24.77
CA ASP A 238 8.08 -5.52 -24.46
C ASP A 238 7.02 -5.23 -23.37
N ALA A 239 7.23 -4.18 -22.59
CA ALA A 239 6.22 -3.73 -21.62
C ALA A 239 4.95 -3.20 -22.31
N PHE A 240 5.07 -2.61 -23.52
CA PHE A 240 3.92 -2.18 -24.32
C PHE A 240 3.12 -3.37 -24.88
N LYS A 241 3.79 -4.43 -25.31
CA LYS A 241 3.12 -5.66 -25.78
C LYS A 241 2.28 -6.29 -24.67
N ARG A 242 2.76 -6.17 -23.42
CA ARG A 242 2.04 -6.62 -22.22
C ARG A 242 0.85 -5.71 -21.89
N TYR A 243 0.98 -4.41 -22.17
CA TYR A 243 -0.05 -3.42 -21.92
C TYR A 243 -1.24 -3.55 -22.90
N ASP A 244 -1.01 -3.70 -24.19
CA ASP A 244 -2.06 -3.84 -25.23
C ASP A 244 -3.00 -5.04 -24.96
N LYS A 245 -2.56 -5.96 -24.07
CA LYS A 245 -3.33 -7.09 -23.55
C LYS A 245 -3.98 -6.86 -22.17
N LYS A 246 -3.68 -5.73 -21.46
CA LYS A 246 -3.95 -5.56 -20.03
C LYS A 246 -5.22 -4.80 -19.63
N GLY A 247 -6.04 -4.28 -20.54
CA GLY A 247 -7.31 -3.65 -20.20
C GLY A 247 -8.17 -4.53 -19.28
N ASP A 248 -9.44 -4.65 -19.50
CA ASP A 248 -10.40 -5.48 -18.71
C ASP A 248 -9.95 -6.95 -18.54
N ARG A 249 -9.10 -7.45 -19.44
CA ARG A 249 -8.57 -8.82 -19.45
C ARG A 249 -7.71 -9.20 -18.23
N HIS A 250 -7.00 -8.26 -17.60
CA HIS A 250 -6.20 -8.58 -16.38
C HIS A 250 -7.08 -9.02 -15.22
N TYR A 251 -8.14 -8.24 -14.92
CA TYR A 251 -9.06 -8.59 -13.85
C TYR A 251 -9.84 -9.86 -14.16
N ASP A 252 -10.16 -10.08 -15.44
CA ASP A 252 -10.84 -11.29 -15.91
C ASP A 252 -9.95 -12.51 -15.77
N THR A 253 -8.66 -12.45 -16.17
CA THR A 253 -7.69 -13.54 -16.01
C THR A 253 -7.47 -13.89 -14.56
N VAL A 254 -7.28 -12.92 -13.66
CA VAL A 254 -7.14 -13.15 -12.21
C VAL A 254 -8.41 -13.77 -11.64
N SER A 255 -9.58 -13.29 -12.04
CA SER A 255 -10.87 -13.84 -11.61
C SER A 255 -11.07 -15.28 -12.11
N ALA A 256 -10.72 -15.55 -13.36
CA ALA A 256 -10.78 -16.89 -13.95
C ALA A 256 -9.80 -17.84 -13.24
N PHE A 257 -8.57 -17.40 -12.96
CA PHE A 257 -7.57 -18.15 -12.19
C PHE A 257 -8.11 -18.62 -10.84
N ILE A 258 -8.65 -17.68 -10.04
CA ILE A 258 -9.20 -18.01 -8.72
C ILE A 258 -10.40 -18.96 -8.86
N LYS A 259 -11.31 -18.69 -9.81
CA LYS A 259 -12.51 -19.50 -10.04
C LYS A 259 -12.16 -20.90 -10.52
N SER A 260 -11.10 -21.07 -11.29
CA SER A 260 -10.64 -22.39 -11.75
C SER A 260 -10.10 -23.23 -10.59
N MET A 261 -9.25 -22.66 -9.72
CA MET A 261 -8.80 -23.36 -8.50
C MET A 261 -9.98 -23.71 -7.58
N ARG A 262 -10.92 -22.79 -7.38
CA ARG A 262 -12.14 -22.99 -6.58
C ARG A 262 -13.03 -24.05 -7.21
N GLY A 263 -13.16 -24.05 -8.52
CA GLY A 263 -13.96 -25.00 -9.31
C GLY A 263 -13.31 -26.36 -9.51
N SER A 264 -12.09 -26.57 -8.98
CA SER A 264 -11.35 -27.83 -9.10
C SER A 264 -10.92 -28.21 -10.55
N ASP A 265 -10.67 -27.18 -11.37
CA ASP A 265 -10.11 -27.37 -12.72
C ASP A 265 -8.62 -26.96 -12.69
N ALA A 266 -7.75 -27.96 -12.55
CA ALA A 266 -6.31 -27.74 -12.47
C ALA A 266 -5.71 -27.27 -13.80
N ASP A 267 -6.22 -27.76 -14.93
CA ASP A 267 -5.70 -27.39 -16.25
C ASP A 267 -6.05 -25.94 -16.59
N ALA A 268 -7.29 -25.52 -16.34
CA ALA A 268 -7.69 -24.13 -16.50
C ALA A 268 -6.90 -23.22 -15.54
N ALA A 269 -6.69 -23.62 -14.29
CA ALA A 269 -5.90 -22.85 -13.33
C ALA A 269 -4.45 -22.68 -13.77
N LEU A 270 -3.82 -23.73 -14.29
CA LEU A 270 -2.46 -23.64 -14.86
C LEU A 270 -2.39 -22.78 -16.11
N HIS A 271 -3.41 -22.84 -16.98
CA HIS A 271 -3.49 -21.98 -18.15
C HIS A 271 -3.51 -20.50 -17.76
N TYR A 272 -4.37 -20.12 -16.80
CA TYR A 272 -4.44 -18.72 -16.33
C TYR A 272 -3.21 -18.30 -15.53
N LEU A 273 -2.56 -19.22 -14.79
CA LEU A 273 -1.25 -18.96 -14.18
C LEU A 273 -0.21 -18.62 -15.25
N ALA A 274 -0.11 -19.43 -16.29
CA ALA A 274 0.82 -19.19 -17.40
C ALA A 274 0.51 -17.84 -18.11
N GLU A 275 -0.75 -17.55 -18.37
CA GLU A 275 -1.15 -16.27 -18.97
C GLU A 275 -0.76 -15.07 -18.10
N MET A 276 -0.89 -15.15 -16.78
CA MET A 276 -0.43 -14.11 -15.85
C MET A 276 1.09 -13.96 -15.85
N LEU A 277 1.85 -15.08 -15.85
CA LEU A 277 3.32 -15.06 -15.89
C LEU A 277 3.83 -14.47 -17.22
N GLU A 278 3.28 -14.91 -18.36
CA GLU A 278 3.63 -14.38 -19.69
C GLU A 278 3.25 -12.88 -19.84
N SER A 279 2.18 -12.43 -19.19
CA SER A 279 1.83 -11.01 -19.16
C SER A 279 2.68 -10.19 -18.18
N GLY A 280 3.62 -10.82 -17.46
CA GLY A 280 4.54 -10.18 -16.53
C GLY A 280 3.86 -9.70 -15.25
N GLU A 281 2.85 -10.44 -14.77
CA GLU A 281 2.23 -10.16 -13.47
C GLU A 281 3.25 -10.35 -12.34
N ASP A 282 3.11 -9.55 -11.29
CA ASP A 282 3.97 -9.68 -10.11
C ASP A 282 3.80 -11.06 -9.46
N VAL A 283 4.89 -11.80 -9.39
CA VAL A 283 4.96 -13.14 -8.77
C VAL A 283 4.41 -13.14 -7.34
N ARG A 284 4.64 -12.06 -6.59
CA ARG A 284 4.12 -11.89 -5.22
C ARG A 284 2.60 -11.71 -5.21
N PHE A 285 2.07 -11.03 -6.23
CA PHE A 285 0.62 -10.90 -6.39
C PHE A 285 -0.01 -12.26 -6.66
N ILE A 286 0.54 -13.04 -7.60
CA ILE A 286 0.07 -14.39 -7.92
C ILE A 286 0.13 -15.27 -6.68
N ALA A 287 1.27 -15.30 -5.97
CA ALA A 287 1.45 -16.09 -4.75
C ALA A 287 0.42 -15.72 -3.66
N ARG A 288 0.13 -14.43 -3.46
CA ARG A 288 -0.92 -14.00 -2.52
C ARG A 288 -2.30 -14.57 -2.89
N ARG A 289 -2.64 -14.62 -4.18
CA ARG A 289 -3.93 -15.18 -4.62
C ARG A 289 -4.03 -16.67 -4.35
N ILE A 290 -2.93 -17.41 -4.54
CA ILE A 290 -2.85 -18.84 -4.23
C ILE A 290 -3.05 -19.08 -2.72
N VAL A 291 -2.35 -18.33 -1.86
CA VAL A 291 -2.48 -18.43 -0.39
C VAL A 291 -3.91 -18.10 0.07
N ILE A 292 -4.50 -17.05 -0.48
CA ILE A 292 -5.89 -16.67 -0.16
C ILE A 292 -6.85 -17.79 -0.56
N CYS A 293 -6.75 -18.34 -1.77
CA CYS A 293 -7.59 -19.42 -2.25
C CYS A 293 -7.47 -20.69 -1.37
N ALA A 294 -6.25 -21.04 -0.93
CA ALA A 294 -6.03 -22.14 -0.02
C ALA A 294 -6.77 -21.95 1.32
N ALA A 295 -6.76 -20.76 1.88
CA ALA A 295 -7.41 -20.46 3.16
C ALA A 295 -8.93 -20.26 3.01
N GLU A 296 -9.39 -19.62 1.94
CA GLU A 296 -10.79 -19.25 1.70
C GLU A 296 -11.61 -20.43 1.17
N ASP A 297 -11.08 -21.14 0.16
CA ASP A 297 -11.86 -22.14 -0.59
C ASP A 297 -11.60 -23.58 -0.16
N VAL A 298 -10.38 -23.90 0.31
CA VAL A 298 -10.02 -25.23 0.82
C VAL A 298 -10.18 -25.30 2.35
N GLY A 299 -9.62 -24.36 3.08
CA GLY A 299 -9.79 -24.24 4.53
C GLY A 299 -9.41 -25.53 5.27
N ASN A 300 -10.25 -25.92 6.23
CA ASN A 300 -10.03 -27.14 7.04
C ASN A 300 -10.42 -28.44 6.33
N ALA A 301 -10.95 -28.38 5.11
CA ALA A 301 -11.16 -29.61 4.34
C ALA A 301 -9.83 -30.28 3.97
N ASP A 302 -8.78 -29.47 3.76
CA ASP A 302 -7.38 -29.92 3.66
C ASP A 302 -6.43 -28.84 4.20
N PRO A 303 -6.04 -28.90 5.48
CA PRO A 303 -5.15 -27.91 6.09
C PRO A 303 -3.77 -27.81 5.42
N MET A 304 -3.34 -28.86 4.72
CA MET A 304 -2.06 -28.88 4.00
C MET A 304 -2.06 -27.92 2.81
N ALA A 305 -3.21 -27.58 2.26
CA ALA A 305 -3.29 -26.63 1.14
C ALA A 305 -2.67 -25.27 1.49
N LEU A 306 -2.94 -24.74 2.71
CA LEU A 306 -2.35 -23.49 3.16
C LEU A 306 -0.82 -23.60 3.39
N VAL A 307 -0.35 -24.73 3.90
CA VAL A 307 1.09 -25.00 4.09
C VAL A 307 1.81 -25.03 2.75
N VAL A 308 1.27 -25.77 1.77
CA VAL A 308 1.81 -25.87 0.41
C VAL A 308 1.82 -24.50 -0.26
N ALA A 309 0.72 -23.76 -0.18
CA ALA A 309 0.60 -22.41 -0.75
C ALA A 309 1.64 -21.44 -0.16
N ASN A 310 1.81 -21.46 1.16
CA ASN A 310 2.77 -20.59 1.85
C ASN A 310 4.21 -20.96 1.53
N SER A 311 4.54 -22.27 1.48
CA SER A 311 5.87 -22.76 1.09
C SER A 311 6.19 -22.36 -0.36
N ALA A 312 5.23 -22.48 -1.27
CA ALA A 312 5.38 -22.06 -2.66
C ALA A 312 5.59 -20.54 -2.78
N ALA A 313 4.86 -19.74 -2.00
CA ALA A 313 5.02 -18.29 -1.97
C ALA A 313 6.42 -17.87 -1.49
N GLN A 314 6.95 -18.52 -0.44
CA GLN A 314 8.30 -18.28 0.07
C GLN A 314 9.37 -18.71 -0.94
N ALA A 315 9.23 -19.91 -1.53
CA ALA A 315 10.14 -20.41 -2.55
C ALA A 315 10.17 -19.48 -3.77
N ALA A 316 9.01 -19.08 -4.27
CA ALA A 316 8.90 -18.17 -5.41
C ALA A 316 9.57 -16.81 -5.14
N HIS A 317 9.44 -16.28 -3.91
CA HIS A 317 10.12 -15.06 -3.50
C HIS A 317 11.64 -15.20 -3.43
N PHE A 318 12.12 -16.36 -2.96
CA PHE A 318 13.55 -16.65 -2.81
C PHE A 318 14.24 -16.93 -4.15
N ILE A 319 13.60 -17.70 -5.03
CA ILE A 319 14.18 -18.18 -6.28
C ILE A 319 14.07 -17.10 -7.38
N GLY A 320 12.90 -16.47 -7.52
CA GLY A 320 12.61 -15.55 -8.62
C GLY A 320 12.27 -16.28 -9.94
N LEU A 321 11.85 -15.51 -10.94
CA LEU A 321 11.61 -16.05 -12.30
C LEU A 321 12.93 -16.26 -13.05
N PRO A 322 13.00 -17.27 -13.92
CA PRO A 322 11.87 -18.10 -14.42
C PRO A 322 11.49 -19.29 -13.54
N GLU A 323 12.32 -19.75 -12.62
CA GLU A 323 12.13 -20.99 -11.86
C GLU A 323 10.98 -20.92 -10.85
N ALA A 324 10.62 -19.72 -10.37
CA ALA A 324 9.49 -19.50 -9.45
C ALA A 324 8.14 -20.05 -9.98
N GLN A 325 8.01 -20.22 -11.29
CA GLN A 325 6.83 -20.84 -11.90
C GLN A 325 6.57 -22.27 -11.41
N LEU A 326 7.62 -23.02 -11.07
CA LEU A 326 7.51 -24.43 -10.69
C LEU A 326 6.81 -24.61 -9.33
N PRO A 327 7.25 -23.99 -8.21
CA PRO A 327 6.54 -24.09 -6.95
C PRO A 327 5.13 -23.48 -7.00
N LEU A 328 4.91 -22.43 -7.80
CA LEU A 328 3.57 -21.87 -7.99
C LEU A 328 2.64 -22.84 -8.69
N ALA A 329 3.09 -23.49 -9.77
CA ALA A 329 2.32 -24.50 -10.49
C ALA A 329 1.98 -25.71 -9.59
N GLN A 330 2.94 -26.17 -8.78
CA GLN A 330 2.72 -27.24 -7.81
C GLN A 330 1.60 -26.89 -6.83
N ALA A 331 1.64 -25.67 -6.25
CA ALA A 331 0.61 -25.22 -5.32
C ALA A 331 -0.76 -25.08 -5.98
N VAL A 332 -0.83 -24.55 -7.20
CA VAL A 332 -2.05 -24.44 -7.98
C VAL A 332 -2.69 -25.80 -8.23
N CYS A 333 -1.91 -26.77 -8.69
CA CYS A 333 -2.39 -28.14 -8.90
C CYS A 333 -2.89 -28.77 -7.60
N TYR A 334 -2.16 -28.59 -6.49
CA TYR A 334 -2.56 -29.10 -5.19
C TYR A 334 -3.91 -28.52 -4.76
N ILE A 335 -4.06 -27.19 -4.77
CA ILE A 335 -5.26 -26.47 -4.34
C ILE A 335 -6.46 -26.80 -5.24
N ALA A 336 -6.26 -26.88 -6.55
CA ALA A 336 -7.30 -27.24 -7.48
C ALA A 336 -7.87 -28.64 -7.20
N ASN A 337 -7.01 -29.61 -6.84
CA ASN A 337 -7.44 -30.99 -6.54
C ASN A 337 -7.88 -31.21 -5.08
N ALA A 338 -7.60 -30.27 -4.17
CA ALA A 338 -7.99 -30.39 -2.78
C ALA A 338 -9.51 -30.30 -2.59
N PRO A 339 -10.08 -30.99 -1.57
CA PRO A 339 -11.50 -30.80 -1.20
C PRO A 339 -11.76 -29.34 -0.78
N LYS A 340 -12.97 -28.84 -1.06
CA LYS A 340 -13.32 -27.42 -0.89
C LYS A 340 -14.26 -27.20 0.31
N SER A 341 -13.82 -26.34 1.26
CA SER A 341 -14.67 -25.84 2.34
C SER A 341 -14.36 -24.37 2.65
N ASN A 342 -15.37 -23.54 2.58
CA ASN A 342 -15.31 -22.15 2.98
C ASN A 342 -15.85 -21.89 4.39
N ALA A 343 -16.00 -22.94 5.22
CA ALA A 343 -16.61 -22.83 6.54
C ALA A 343 -15.87 -21.83 7.46
N CYS A 344 -14.52 -21.83 7.43
CA CYS A 344 -13.71 -20.86 8.19
C CYS A 344 -13.91 -19.43 7.70
N CYS A 345 -13.99 -19.24 6.38
CA CYS A 345 -14.20 -17.93 5.76
C CYS A 345 -15.56 -17.35 6.13
N THR A 346 -16.62 -18.13 6.00
CA THR A 346 -17.97 -17.70 6.39
C THR A 346 -18.06 -17.42 7.90
N ALA A 347 -17.43 -18.26 8.74
CA ALA A 347 -17.41 -18.10 10.18
C ALA A 347 -16.80 -16.76 10.61
N ILE A 348 -15.62 -16.42 10.11
CA ILE A 348 -14.97 -15.17 10.49
C ILE A 348 -15.71 -13.93 9.98
N PHE A 349 -16.33 -13.99 8.79
CA PHE A 349 -17.12 -12.85 8.29
C PHE A 349 -18.36 -12.64 9.13
N SER A 350 -19.11 -13.69 9.47
CA SER A 350 -20.27 -13.61 10.36
C SER A 350 -19.90 -13.07 11.76
N ALA A 351 -18.82 -13.61 12.36
CA ALA A 351 -18.33 -13.13 13.65
C ALA A 351 -17.93 -11.65 13.63
N ARG A 352 -17.29 -11.19 12.53
CA ARG A 352 -16.92 -9.77 12.37
C ARG A 352 -18.10 -8.85 12.17
N GLU A 353 -19.13 -9.29 11.47
CA GLU A 353 -20.37 -8.53 11.30
C GLU A 353 -21.05 -8.32 12.64
N GLU A 354 -21.17 -9.39 13.44
CA GLU A 354 -21.77 -9.33 14.76
C GLU A 354 -20.95 -8.51 15.76
N ALA A 355 -19.63 -8.64 15.76
CA ALA A 355 -18.75 -7.83 16.60
C ALA A 355 -18.82 -6.31 16.29
N ARG A 356 -19.30 -5.92 15.10
CA ARG A 356 -19.59 -4.52 14.78
C ARG A 356 -20.96 -4.07 15.24
N ALA A 357 -21.92 -4.99 15.29
CA ALA A 357 -23.30 -4.71 15.64
C ALA A 357 -23.56 -4.75 17.16
N VAL A 358 -22.86 -5.63 17.88
CA VAL A 358 -23.06 -5.90 19.29
C VAL A 358 -21.84 -5.45 20.09
N GLN A 359 -22.06 -4.55 21.05
CA GLN A 359 -21.03 -4.19 22.03
C GLN A 359 -21.06 -5.24 23.16
N SER A 360 -20.15 -6.21 23.09
CA SER A 360 -20.09 -7.32 24.04
C SER A 360 -19.00 -7.11 25.09
N THR A 361 -19.15 -7.74 26.23
CA THR A 361 -18.20 -7.65 27.35
C THR A 361 -17.60 -9.02 27.65
N VAL A 362 -16.26 -9.11 27.70
CA VAL A 362 -15.57 -10.36 28.05
C VAL A 362 -16.01 -10.85 29.44
N PRO A 363 -16.46 -12.12 29.61
CA PRO A 363 -16.82 -12.70 30.89
C PRO A 363 -15.71 -12.58 31.94
N LYS A 364 -16.04 -12.28 33.21
CA LYS A 364 -15.04 -11.97 34.25
C LYS A 364 -14.02 -13.07 34.45
N HIS A 365 -14.43 -14.32 34.40
CA HIS A 365 -13.54 -15.49 34.59
C HIS A 365 -12.54 -15.67 33.43
N LEU A 366 -12.80 -15.10 32.24
CA LEU A 366 -11.88 -15.13 31.10
C LEU A 366 -10.94 -13.91 31.02
N ARG A 367 -11.14 -12.91 31.89
CA ARG A 367 -10.28 -11.73 31.87
C ARG A 367 -8.92 -12.04 32.49
N ASP A 368 -7.88 -11.35 32.01
CA ASP A 368 -6.53 -11.50 32.54
C ASP A 368 -6.49 -11.23 34.06
N ALA A 369 -5.88 -12.18 34.78
CA ALA A 369 -5.72 -12.12 36.24
C ALA A 369 -4.26 -11.93 36.69
N HIS A 370 -3.31 -11.72 35.74
CA HIS A 370 -1.87 -11.70 36.03
C HIS A 370 -1.32 -10.31 36.41
N TYR A 371 -2.16 -9.34 36.74
CA TYR A 371 -1.74 -8.01 37.14
C TYR A 371 -2.17 -7.67 38.58
N PRO A 372 -1.42 -6.80 39.30
CA PRO A 372 -1.79 -6.39 40.67
C PRO A 372 -3.18 -5.73 40.68
N GLY A 373 -4.08 -6.23 41.57
CA GLY A 373 -5.45 -5.72 41.71
C GLY A 373 -6.52 -6.46 40.88
N ALA A 374 -6.14 -7.38 39.99
CA ALA A 374 -7.10 -8.15 39.20
C ALA A 374 -8.13 -8.90 40.07
N GLY A 375 -7.68 -9.49 41.20
CA GLY A 375 -8.55 -10.19 42.17
C GLY A 375 -9.60 -9.30 42.80
N ALA A 376 -9.29 -8.03 43.10
CA ALA A 376 -10.27 -7.07 43.61
C ALA A 376 -11.38 -6.73 42.59
N LEU A 377 -11.10 -6.88 41.30
CA LEU A 377 -12.05 -6.70 40.20
C LEU A 377 -12.78 -7.98 39.82
N GLY A 378 -12.45 -9.12 40.49
CA GLY A 378 -13.02 -10.44 40.21
C GLY A 378 -12.56 -11.04 38.87
N HIS A 379 -11.46 -10.56 38.33
CA HIS A 379 -10.92 -11.07 37.07
C HIS A 379 -10.29 -12.45 37.25
N GLY A 380 -10.54 -13.37 36.34
CA GLY A 380 -10.07 -14.76 36.42
C GLY A 380 -10.78 -15.64 37.45
N THR A 381 -11.68 -15.07 38.28
CA THR A 381 -12.36 -15.84 39.35
C THR A 381 -13.31 -16.85 38.75
N GLY A 382 -13.15 -18.13 39.10
CA GLY A 382 -13.97 -19.23 38.61
C GLY A 382 -13.57 -19.80 37.27
N TYR A 383 -12.45 -19.36 36.67
CA TYR A 383 -11.91 -20.00 35.47
C TYR A 383 -11.51 -21.45 35.75
N LYS A 384 -11.99 -22.34 34.92
CA LYS A 384 -11.66 -23.76 34.95
C LYS A 384 -10.62 -24.03 33.88
N TYR A 385 -9.41 -24.45 34.29
CA TYR A 385 -8.33 -24.74 33.35
C TYR A 385 -8.57 -26.11 32.66
N PRO A 386 -8.79 -26.17 31.34
CA PRO A 386 -9.22 -27.41 30.68
C PRO A 386 -8.23 -28.59 30.83
N HIS A 387 -6.92 -28.31 30.96
CA HIS A 387 -5.91 -29.37 31.12
C HIS A 387 -5.97 -30.08 32.47
N ASP A 388 -6.66 -29.52 33.51
CA ASP A 388 -6.89 -30.19 34.77
C ASP A 388 -8.02 -31.21 34.71
N TYR A 389 -8.70 -31.33 33.56
CA TYR A 389 -9.87 -32.19 33.39
C TYR A 389 -9.60 -33.26 32.34
N HIS A 390 -10.26 -34.41 32.53
CA HIS A 390 -10.12 -35.56 31.64
C HIS A 390 -10.42 -35.21 30.19
N GLY A 391 -9.50 -35.56 29.28
CA GLY A 391 -9.61 -35.24 27.86
C GLY A 391 -9.37 -33.77 27.52
N GLY A 392 -8.82 -32.96 28.44
CA GLY A 392 -8.50 -31.56 28.19
C GLY A 392 -9.71 -30.70 27.90
N TRP A 393 -10.88 -31.06 28.47
CA TRP A 393 -12.11 -30.33 28.24
C TRP A 393 -12.95 -30.18 29.52
N VAL A 394 -13.57 -29.01 29.68
CA VAL A 394 -14.47 -28.70 30.78
C VAL A 394 -15.59 -27.78 30.30
N GLN A 395 -16.79 -28.03 30.77
CA GLN A 395 -17.91 -27.16 30.46
C GLN A 395 -17.82 -25.84 31.24
N GLN A 396 -17.66 -24.73 30.49
CA GLN A 396 -17.74 -23.37 31.00
C GLN A 396 -18.16 -22.44 29.86
N GLN A 397 -18.61 -21.25 30.22
CA GLN A 397 -19.01 -20.23 29.26
C GLN A 397 -17.75 -19.56 28.68
N TYR A 398 -17.65 -19.48 27.35
CA TYR A 398 -16.60 -18.76 26.63
C TYR A 398 -17.13 -17.54 25.91
N MET A 399 -18.39 -17.56 25.48
CA MET A 399 -19.01 -16.43 24.80
C MET A 399 -19.41 -15.34 25.81
N PRO A 400 -19.35 -14.06 25.41
CA PRO A 400 -19.98 -12.97 26.16
C PRO A 400 -21.46 -13.25 26.45
N ASP A 401 -21.98 -12.65 27.52
CA ASP A 401 -23.39 -12.86 27.93
C ASP A 401 -24.36 -12.48 26.83
N GLU A 402 -24.04 -11.43 26.07
CA GLU A 402 -24.85 -10.91 24.96
C GLU A 402 -24.88 -11.86 23.74
N LEU A 403 -23.93 -12.81 23.68
CA LEU A 403 -23.73 -13.71 22.55
C LEU A 403 -23.85 -15.19 22.92
N ILE A 404 -24.39 -15.49 24.08
CA ILE A 404 -24.64 -16.90 24.51
C ILE A 404 -25.53 -17.61 23.49
N GLY A 405 -25.05 -18.79 23.03
CA GLY A 405 -25.77 -19.61 22.05
C GLY A 405 -25.46 -19.26 20.59
N HIS A 406 -24.73 -18.16 20.32
CA HIS A 406 -24.29 -17.85 18.97
C HIS A 406 -23.22 -18.82 18.49
N LYS A 407 -23.31 -19.18 17.22
CA LYS A 407 -22.40 -20.14 16.58
C LYS A 407 -22.01 -19.62 15.20
N TYR A 408 -20.72 -19.58 14.92
CA TYR A 408 -20.17 -19.08 13.66
C TYR A 408 -19.61 -20.19 12.78
N TYR A 409 -18.89 -21.15 13.39
CA TYR A 409 -18.21 -22.18 12.66
C TYR A 409 -19.08 -23.45 12.52
N PHE A 410 -19.42 -23.78 11.28
CA PHE A 410 -20.20 -24.96 10.91
C PHE A 410 -19.32 -25.85 10.01
N PRO A 411 -18.59 -26.84 10.58
CA PRO A 411 -17.78 -27.76 9.79
C PRO A 411 -18.61 -28.48 8.73
N LYS A 412 -18.02 -28.64 7.55
CA LYS A 412 -18.65 -29.39 6.46
C LYS A 412 -18.25 -30.85 6.49
N ASP A 413 -19.09 -31.73 5.95
CA ASP A 413 -18.79 -33.16 5.80
C ASP A 413 -17.91 -33.41 4.56
N ILE A 414 -16.74 -32.73 4.50
CA ILE A 414 -15.82 -32.74 3.36
C ILE A 414 -14.38 -32.85 3.86
N GLY A 415 -13.60 -33.73 3.23
CA GLY A 415 -12.16 -33.88 3.51
C GLY A 415 -11.86 -34.14 4.99
N ALA A 416 -10.78 -33.52 5.49
CA ALA A 416 -10.38 -33.62 6.90
C ALA A 416 -11.38 -32.95 7.86
N GLU A 417 -12.19 -32.03 7.39
CA GLU A 417 -13.20 -31.34 8.18
C GLU A 417 -14.33 -32.23 8.67
N LYS A 418 -14.54 -33.38 7.99
CA LYS A 418 -15.44 -34.46 8.47
C LYS A 418 -15.17 -34.87 9.92
N ALA A 419 -13.90 -34.95 10.29
CA ALA A 419 -13.49 -35.34 11.64
C ALA A 419 -13.93 -34.33 12.72
N LEU A 420 -14.23 -33.09 12.33
CA LEU A 420 -14.72 -32.02 13.19
C LEU A 420 -16.26 -31.94 13.21
N HIS A 421 -16.91 -32.59 12.23
CA HIS A 421 -18.35 -32.66 12.14
C HIS A 421 -18.90 -33.51 13.31
N GLY A 422 -19.72 -32.92 14.16
CA GLY A 422 -20.23 -33.60 15.36
C GLY A 422 -19.35 -33.53 16.62
N LYS A 423 -18.08 -33.06 16.52
CA LYS A 423 -17.22 -32.87 17.69
C LYS A 423 -17.40 -31.52 18.39
N GLN A 424 -18.24 -30.63 17.84
CA GLN A 424 -18.57 -29.38 18.53
C GLN A 424 -19.38 -29.73 19.77
N LYS A 425 -18.69 -29.82 20.91
CA LYS A 425 -19.31 -29.91 22.22
C LYS A 425 -19.92 -28.53 22.51
N ASN A 426 -21.23 -28.48 22.76
CA ASN A 426 -21.97 -27.28 23.10
C ASN A 426 -21.44 -26.65 24.37
#